data_3fe0ce115e86cefd832479d3447a37a3
#
_entry.id   3fe0ce115e86cefd832479d3447a37a3
#
_cell.length_a   1.000
_cell.length_b   1.000
_cell.length_c   1.000
_cell.angle_alpha   90.00
_cell.angle_beta   90.00
_cell.angle_gamma   90.00
#
_symmetry.space_group_name_H-M   'P 1'
#
loop_
_entity.id
_entity.type
_entity.pdbx_description
1 polymer ?
#
loop_
_entity_poly.entity_id
_entity_poly.type
_entity_poly.pdbx_seq_one_letter_code
_entity_poly.pdbx_strand_id
1 'polypeptide(L)'
;MNRGYAILRAINAAIVRIRDRTELLEEACRIAVAQGGFRMAWVGSVGIAREDPVVVLARSGDERGFLSRVRFILDRNAPVGRSVAVAAIVDNRTAVDNDIESNQALGEIRDECLARGYRAVAALPLRVDGQPIGALILYAPQPGFFTADEIKLLEEFSADVALGMAFVDKSKQAEYLAYNDPLTGLPNRVRFLERIAMHASEMHGGAQFGVMVLDLDRFRSINDTHGPAAGDEALRTVAKRLHAATPGAEPPARIGADAFGLLLTGIRDGAQAAQAVERILTQTFNAPITFEGGSFRLSAKAGIALHPAHGRDAGTLFRNAEAAREMATASPEPFLIYAQDMHAELSLWLATENRLRYGVEEKQFVVHYQPKVDAVTRAIVGAEALLRWNDPEHGLVSTQQFVALLEETGLIVDTGRFVLLRVLEDIARWRSKGLAPPRIAVNVSAVQLRRSGFFGELSDVVSAAGGHAAGVDVEITESALLSDVADTIDKLKEIRKLGVEIAIDDFGTGYSSLNYLARLPVS
;
A
#
# COMPACT_ATOMS: atom_id res chain seq x y z
N MET A 1 -22.45 2.68 52.29
CA MET A 1 -23.02 1.91 51.15
C MET A 1 -23.58 2.78 50.03
N ASN A 2 -24.25 3.90 50.29
CA ASN A 2 -24.92 4.70 49.24
C ASN A 2 -23.97 5.47 48.29
N ARG A 3 -22.79 5.95 48.76
CA ARG A 3 -21.83 6.74 47.98
C ARG A 3 -21.14 5.93 46.86
N GLY A 4 -20.62 4.75 47.21
CA GLY A 4 -19.91 3.90 46.24
C GLY A 4 -20.79 3.49 45.07
N TYR A 5 -22.04 3.11 45.31
CA TYR A 5 -22.99 2.80 44.24
C TYR A 5 -23.35 4.02 43.38
N ALA A 6 -23.40 5.23 43.96
CA ALA A 6 -23.65 6.45 43.24
C ALA A 6 -22.52 6.74 42.23
N ILE A 7 -21.26 6.57 42.66
CA ILE A 7 -20.08 6.75 41.77
C ILE A 7 -20.09 5.74 40.65
N LEU A 8 -20.30 4.46 40.94
CA LEU A 8 -20.36 3.39 39.93
C LEU A 8 -21.45 3.63 38.88
N ARG A 9 -22.66 4.02 39.35
CA ARG A 9 -23.75 4.34 38.43
C ARG A 9 -23.41 5.54 37.53
N ALA A 10 -22.77 6.57 38.07
CA ALA A 10 -22.44 7.77 37.34
C ALA A 10 -21.35 7.54 36.30
N ILE A 11 -20.30 6.76 36.65
CA ILE A 11 -19.21 6.45 35.68
C ILE A 11 -19.71 5.56 34.54
N ASN A 12 -20.56 4.57 34.83
CA ASN A 12 -21.14 3.73 33.78
C ASN A 12 -21.98 4.53 32.78
N ALA A 13 -22.73 5.53 33.25
CA ALA A 13 -23.46 6.47 32.40
C ALA A 13 -22.50 7.36 31.57
N ALA A 14 -21.37 7.77 32.14
CA ALA A 14 -20.35 8.58 31.47
C ALA A 14 -19.62 7.82 30.36
N ILE A 15 -19.23 6.56 30.61
CA ILE A 15 -18.54 5.69 29.63
C ILE A 15 -19.37 5.49 28.35
N VAL A 16 -20.68 5.37 28.49
CA VAL A 16 -21.57 5.21 27.33
C VAL A 16 -21.63 6.48 26.46
N ARG A 17 -21.49 7.66 27.08
CA ARG A 17 -21.68 8.97 26.43
C ARG A 17 -20.38 9.58 25.91
N ILE A 18 -19.30 9.50 26.71
CA ILE A 18 -18.05 10.20 26.42
C ILE A 18 -17.21 9.39 25.40
N ARG A 19 -16.65 10.08 24.40
CA ARG A 19 -15.83 9.52 23.32
C ARG A 19 -14.40 10.05 23.31
N ASP A 20 -14.05 10.85 24.33
CA ASP A 20 -12.69 11.35 24.52
C ASP A 20 -12.09 10.86 25.83
N ARG A 21 -10.83 10.43 25.78
CA ARG A 21 -10.12 9.87 26.94
C ARG A 21 -9.91 10.90 28.05
N THR A 22 -9.53 12.11 27.68
CA THR A 22 -9.26 13.20 28.64
C THR A 22 -10.57 13.61 29.32
N GLU A 23 -11.63 13.81 28.52
CA GLU A 23 -12.96 14.13 29.05
C GLU A 23 -13.50 13.04 30.00
N LEU A 24 -13.27 11.75 29.67
CA LEU A 24 -13.68 10.65 30.53
C LEU A 24 -12.96 10.67 31.89
N LEU A 25 -11.66 10.93 31.90
CA LEU A 25 -10.86 11.00 33.12
C LEU A 25 -11.21 12.21 33.97
N GLU A 26 -11.45 13.37 33.35
CA GLU A 26 -11.93 14.58 34.04
C GLU A 26 -13.29 14.32 34.67
N GLU A 27 -14.20 13.66 33.94
CA GLU A 27 -15.52 13.31 34.46
C GLU A 27 -15.44 12.29 35.61
N ALA A 28 -14.54 11.30 35.51
CA ALA A 28 -14.30 10.35 36.60
C ALA A 28 -13.82 11.05 37.89
N CYS A 29 -12.87 11.97 37.77
CA CYS A 29 -12.43 12.79 38.93
C CYS A 29 -13.57 13.65 39.49
N ARG A 30 -14.40 14.26 38.63
CA ARG A 30 -15.57 15.07 39.04
C ARG A 30 -16.61 14.23 39.76
N ILE A 31 -16.93 13.03 39.24
CA ILE A 31 -17.85 12.09 39.88
C ILE A 31 -17.34 11.69 41.25
N ALA A 32 -16.06 11.34 41.38
CA ALA A 32 -15.44 10.99 42.64
C ALA A 32 -15.61 12.11 43.70
N VAL A 33 -15.31 13.35 43.32
CA VAL A 33 -15.45 14.49 44.25
C VAL A 33 -16.92 14.79 44.56
N ALA A 34 -17.77 14.93 43.54
CA ALA A 34 -19.15 15.40 43.71
C ALA A 34 -20.08 14.37 44.39
N GLN A 35 -19.90 13.09 44.07
CA GLN A 35 -20.76 12.01 44.56
C GLN A 35 -20.09 11.12 45.62
N GLY A 36 -18.76 10.98 45.55
CA GLY A 36 -17.97 10.18 46.47
C GLY A 36 -17.62 10.91 47.78
N GLY A 37 -17.76 12.24 47.79
CA GLY A 37 -17.41 13.06 48.96
C GLY A 37 -15.91 13.17 49.22
N PHE A 38 -15.11 12.89 48.19
CA PHE A 38 -13.66 13.10 48.24
C PHE A 38 -13.33 14.58 48.14
N ARG A 39 -12.29 14.99 48.84
CA ARG A 39 -11.82 16.37 48.83
C ARG A 39 -11.12 16.73 47.51
N MET A 40 -10.43 15.75 46.97
CA MET A 40 -9.70 15.83 45.72
C MET A 40 -9.60 14.44 45.09
N ALA A 41 -9.68 14.41 43.78
CA ALA A 41 -9.39 13.25 42.93
C ALA A 41 -8.47 13.66 41.77
N TRP A 42 -7.55 12.80 41.44
CA TRP A 42 -6.73 12.99 40.23
C TRP A 42 -6.29 11.65 39.65
N VAL A 43 -5.97 11.66 38.36
CA VAL A 43 -5.44 10.51 37.62
C VAL A 43 -4.04 10.85 37.15
N GLY A 44 -3.10 9.95 37.48
CA GLY A 44 -1.73 10.00 37.01
C GLY A 44 -1.40 8.84 36.07
N SER A 45 -0.66 9.10 35.01
CA SER A 45 -0.12 8.07 34.12
C SER A 45 1.31 7.71 34.46
N VAL A 46 1.71 6.49 34.05
CA VAL A 46 3.11 6.05 34.09
C VAL A 46 3.88 6.79 33.03
N GLY A 47 5.06 7.34 33.36
CA GLY A 47 6.03 7.83 32.38
C GLY A 47 6.70 6.68 31.62
N ILE A 48 7.40 7.01 30.53
CA ILE A 48 8.08 6.01 29.69
C ILE A 48 9.28 5.38 30.41
N ALA A 49 10.00 6.17 31.24
CA ALA A 49 11.09 5.70 32.08
C ALA A 49 10.73 5.77 33.57
N ARG A 50 11.40 4.95 34.40
CA ARG A 50 11.17 4.94 35.86
C ARG A 50 11.53 6.27 36.55
N GLU A 51 12.36 7.06 35.96
CA GLU A 51 12.80 8.39 36.44
C GLU A 51 11.86 9.51 35.99
N ASP A 52 10.94 9.22 35.07
CA ASP A 52 9.97 10.22 34.60
C ASP A 52 8.96 10.52 35.70
N PRO A 53 8.59 11.80 35.88
CA PRO A 53 7.52 12.15 36.81
C PRO A 53 6.19 11.57 36.30
N VAL A 54 5.33 11.18 37.27
CA VAL A 54 3.95 10.81 36.96
C VAL A 54 3.24 12.01 36.35
N VAL A 55 2.72 11.83 35.14
CA VAL A 55 2.01 12.87 34.40
C VAL A 55 0.57 12.93 34.88
N VAL A 56 0.12 14.10 35.35
CA VAL A 56 -1.27 14.33 35.73
C VAL A 56 -2.13 14.42 34.47
N LEU A 57 -3.06 13.49 34.28
CA LEU A 57 -3.97 13.44 33.13
C LEU A 57 -5.28 14.18 33.39
N ALA A 58 -5.81 14.09 34.64
CA ALA A 58 -7.06 14.73 35.03
C ALA A 58 -7.07 15.00 36.52
N ARG A 59 -7.88 15.96 36.95
CA ARG A 59 -8.06 16.31 38.38
C ARG A 59 -9.39 16.99 38.64
N SER A 60 -9.86 16.89 39.88
CA SER A 60 -11.05 17.62 40.38
C SER A 60 -10.95 17.83 41.88
N GLY A 61 -11.58 18.87 42.43
CA GLY A 61 -11.64 19.18 43.83
C GLY A 61 -10.63 20.22 44.30
N ASP A 62 -10.30 20.24 45.60
CA ASP A 62 -9.53 21.26 46.28
C ASP A 62 -8.01 21.07 46.14
N GLU A 63 -7.46 21.37 44.94
CA GLU A 63 -6.07 21.11 44.56
C GLU A 63 -5.09 22.18 45.14
N ARG A 64 -5.44 23.44 45.11
CA ARG A 64 -4.64 24.60 45.59
C ARG A 64 -3.13 24.53 45.30
N GLY A 65 -2.75 24.15 44.11
CA GLY A 65 -1.35 24.03 43.69
C GLY A 65 -0.59 22.81 44.25
N PHE A 66 -1.30 21.80 44.78
CA PHE A 66 -0.69 20.59 45.33
C PHE A 66 0.11 19.81 44.32
N LEU A 67 -0.48 19.52 43.15
CA LEU A 67 0.13 18.72 42.11
C LEU A 67 1.30 19.42 41.37
N SER A 68 1.38 20.75 41.50
CA SER A 68 2.53 21.52 40.98
C SER A 68 3.71 21.56 41.96
N ARG A 69 3.46 21.41 43.25
CA ARG A 69 4.48 21.38 44.31
C ARG A 69 5.05 20.00 44.56
N VAL A 70 4.19 18.97 44.48
CA VAL A 70 4.57 17.56 44.74
C VAL A 70 4.81 16.87 43.43
N ARG A 71 6.08 16.55 43.12
CA ARG A 71 6.46 15.75 41.93
C ARG A 71 6.48 14.27 42.34
N PHE A 72 5.57 13.48 41.80
CA PHE A 72 5.55 12.03 41.99
C PHE A 72 6.52 11.36 41.02
N ILE A 73 7.54 10.66 41.52
CA ILE A 73 8.53 9.92 40.76
C ILE A 73 8.44 8.45 41.14
N LEU A 74 8.54 7.54 40.17
CA LEU A 74 8.38 6.10 40.42
C LEU A 74 9.58 5.44 41.15
N ASP A 75 10.61 6.22 41.51
CA ASP A 75 11.74 5.72 42.29
C ASP A 75 11.38 5.63 43.79
N ARG A 76 11.33 4.41 44.33
CA ARG A 76 11.04 4.13 45.75
C ARG A 76 12.08 4.68 46.73
N ASN A 77 13.30 4.96 46.28
CA ASN A 77 14.35 5.51 47.13
C ASN A 77 14.16 7.02 47.36
N ALA A 78 13.40 7.67 46.52
CA ALA A 78 13.02 9.07 46.72
C ALA A 78 11.96 9.19 47.84
N PRO A 79 11.99 10.25 48.65
CA PRO A 79 10.96 10.47 49.67
C PRO A 79 9.53 10.42 49.11
N VAL A 80 9.35 10.96 47.90
CA VAL A 80 8.06 10.98 47.18
C VAL A 80 7.68 9.58 46.63
N GLY A 81 8.64 8.69 46.40
CA GLY A 81 8.43 7.32 45.94
C GLY A 81 7.76 6.40 46.99
N ARG A 82 7.64 6.86 48.23
CA ARG A 82 6.92 6.16 49.32
C ARG A 82 5.43 6.51 49.38
N SER A 83 4.94 7.37 48.48
CA SER A 83 3.51 7.72 48.44
C SER A 83 2.67 6.55 47.94
N VAL A 84 1.41 6.51 48.40
CA VAL A 84 0.43 5.49 47.97
C VAL A 84 0.21 5.53 46.43
N ALA A 85 0.33 6.69 45.80
CA ALA A 85 0.21 6.84 44.36
C ALA A 85 1.28 6.02 43.60
N VAL A 86 2.55 6.13 44.05
CA VAL A 86 3.67 5.36 43.47
C VAL A 86 3.54 3.88 43.80
N ALA A 87 3.13 3.54 45.05
CA ALA A 87 2.92 2.16 45.44
C ALA A 87 1.84 1.48 44.59
N ALA A 88 0.74 2.18 44.32
CA ALA A 88 -0.35 1.63 43.48
C ALA A 88 0.11 1.32 42.05
N ILE A 89 0.94 2.18 41.45
CA ILE A 89 1.45 1.99 40.09
C ILE A 89 2.50 0.87 40.08
N VAL A 90 3.50 0.93 40.96
CA VAL A 90 4.65 0.02 40.93
C VAL A 90 4.30 -1.39 41.38
N ASP A 91 3.47 -1.53 42.44
CA ASP A 91 3.05 -2.82 42.99
C ASP A 91 1.80 -3.37 42.30
N ASN A 92 1.20 -2.60 41.43
CA ASN A 92 -0.04 -2.95 40.72
C ASN A 92 -1.16 -3.41 41.69
N ARG A 93 -1.28 -2.74 42.85
CA ARG A 93 -2.27 -3.03 43.90
C ARG A 93 -2.80 -1.74 44.52
N THR A 94 -4.02 -1.80 44.99
CA THR A 94 -4.58 -0.69 45.79
C THR A 94 -3.72 -0.42 47.00
N ALA A 95 -3.36 0.84 47.20
CA ALA A 95 -2.61 1.34 48.33
C ALA A 95 -3.42 2.40 49.08
N VAL A 96 -3.46 2.28 50.40
CA VAL A 96 -4.27 3.16 51.26
C VAL A 96 -3.43 3.66 52.42
N ASP A 97 -3.55 4.94 52.73
CA ASP A 97 -3.12 5.54 53.96
C ASP A 97 -4.34 6.21 54.62
N ASN A 98 -4.84 5.58 55.68
CA ASN A 98 -6.03 6.01 56.36
C ASN A 98 -5.78 7.06 57.46
N ASP A 99 -4.51 7.39 57.76
CA ASP A 99 -4.14 8.40 58.73
C ASP A 99 -2.85 9.12 58.30
N ILE A 100 -2.99 10.08 57.41
CA ILE A 100 -1.86 10.88 56.87
C ILE A 100 -1.16 11.64 58.02
N GLU A 101 -1.87 12.03 59.07
CA GLU A 101 -1.30 12.81 60.18
C GLU A 101 -0.27 12.01 60.95
N SER A 102 -0.52 10.73 61.19
CA SER A 102 0.40 9.84 61.91
C SER A 102 1.55 9.32 61.05
N ASN A 103 1.44 9.41 59.72
CA ASN A 103 2.43 8.86 58.78
C ASN A 103 3.60 9.82 58.55
N GLN A 104 4.61 9.71 59.38
CA GLN A 104 5.84 10.52 59.28
C GLN A 104 6.72 10.17 58.05
N ALA A 105 6.52 9.01 57.43
CA ALA A 105 7.28 8.60 56.27
C ALA A 105 6.98 9.44 55.01
N LEU A 106 5.85 10.17 54.99
CA LEU A 106 5.49 11.07 53.89
C LEU A 106 6.26 12.39 53.89
N GLY A 107 6.96 12.77 54.98
CA GLY A 107 7.75 13.99 55.06
C GLY A 107 6.96 15.24 54.67
N GLU A 108 7.52 16.06 53.76
CA GLU A 108 6.90 17.32 53.29
C GLU A 108 5.54 17.11 52.60
N ILE A 109 5.29 15.95 52.00
CA ILE A 109 3.98 15.63 51.37
C ILE A 109 2.89 15.60 52.43
N ARG A 110 3.18 15.10 53.63
CA ARG A 110 2.24 15.10 54.78
C ARG A 110 1.75 16.49 55.08
N ASP A 111 2.67 17.43 55.23
CA ASP A 111 2.35 18.81 55.65
C ASP A 111 1.53 19.51 54.55
N GLU A 112 1.88 19.30 53.27
CA GLU A 112 1.08 19.79 52.13
C GLU A 112 -0.33 19.18 52.09
N CYS A 113 -0.50 17.88 52.42
CA CYS A 113 -1.80 17.23 52.55
C CYS A 113 -2.64 17.82 53.71
N LEU A 114 -2.03 17.95 54.89
CA LEU A 114 -2.71 18.43 56.10
C LEU A 114 -3.16 19.90 55.95
N ALA A 115 -2.36 20.73 55.31
CA ALA A 115 -2.69 22.14 54.99
C ALA A 115 -3.96 22.29 54.13
N ARG A 116 -4.29 21.24 53.33
CA ARG A 116 -5.50 21.20 52.47
C ARG A 116 -6.65 20.43 53.10
N GLY A 117 -6.46 19.91 54.33
CA GLY A 117 -7.44 19.11 55.00
C GLY A 117 -7.59 17.69 54.43
N TYR A 118 -6.56 17.16 53.80
CA TYR A 118 -6.50 15.75 53.42
C TYR A 118 -6.07 14.94 54.67
N ARG A 119 -6.88 13.96 55.06
CA ARG A 119 -6.63 13.15 56.27
C ARG A 119 -6.42 11.67 55.96
N ALA A 120 -6.95 11.20 54.83
CA ALA A 120 -6.71 9.87 54.31
C ALA A 120 -6.56 9.92 52.77
N VAL A 121 -5.86 8.95 52.20
CA VAL A 121 -5.65 8.84 50.76
C VAL A 121 -5.71 7.38 50.32
N ALA A 122 -6.36 7.12 49.21
CA ALA A 122 -6.31 5.85 48.48
C ALA A 122 -5.83 6.06 47.07
N ALA A 123 -5.03 5.13 46.59
CA ALA A 123 -4.58 5.07 45.20
C ALA A 123 -4.95 3.71 44.61
N LEU A 124 -5.66 3.73 43.52
CA LEU A 124 -6.20 2.55 42.83
C LEU A 124 -5.58 2.46 41.46
N PRO A 125 -4.92 1.35 41.08
CA PRO A 125 -4.31 1.20 39.78
C PRO A 125 -5.39 1.14 38.70
N LEU A 126 -5.15 1.86 37.59
CA LEU A 126 -5.92 1.76 36.35
C LEU A 126 -5.26 0.69 35.48
N ARG A 127 -5.96 -0.43 35.30
CA ARG A 127 -5.41 -1.60 34.60
C ARG A 127 -6.05 -1.80 33.25
N VAL A 128 -5.20 -1.97 32.23
CA VAL A 128 -5.63 -2.46 30.91
C VAL A 128 -4.85 -3.74 30.63
N ASP A 129 -5.53 -4.81 30.29
CA ASP A 129 -4.96 -6.14 30.07
C ASP A 129 -4.07 -6.61 31.26
N GLY A 130 -4.47 -6.26 32.48
CA GLY A 130 -3.76 -6.62 33.71
C GLY A 130 -2.53 -5.76 34.03
N GLN A 131 -2.14 -4.86 33.14
CA GLN A 131 -1.00 -3.96 33.34
C GLN A 131 -1.46 -2.59 33.85
N PRO A 132 -0.77 -1.98 34.84
CA PRO A 132 -1.09 -0.64 35.34
C PRO A 132 -0.65 0.39 34.29
N ILE A 133 -1.58 1.17 33.77
CA ILE A 133 -1.34 2.31 32.86
C ILE A 133 -1.29 3.64 33.60
N GLY A 134 -1.62 3.62 34.88
CA GLY A 134 -1.69 4.77 35.77
C GLY A 134 -2.40 4.42 37.09
N ALA A 135 -2.77 5.42 37.84
CA ALA A 135 -3.59 5.27 39.03
C ALA A 135 -4.59 6.42 39.18
N LEU A 136 -5.73 6.12 39.83
CA LEU A 136 -6.69 7.08 40.34
C LEU A 136 -6.39 7.29 41.82
N ILE A 137 -6.17 8.54 42.24
CA ILE A 137 -5.80 8.92 43.57
C ILE A 137 -6.93 9.76 44.17
N LEU A 138 -7.39 9.37 45.38
CA LEU A 138 -8.54 9.95 46.08
C LEU A 138 -8.13 10.40 47.45
N TYR A 139 -8.32 11.69 47.76
CA TYR A 139 -8.08 12.26 49.10
C TYR A 139 -9.37 12.50 49.85
N ALA A 140 -9.42 12.03 51.10
CA ALA A 140 -10.58 12.14 51.96
C ALA A 140 -10.36 13.13 53.13
N PRO A 141 -11.44 13.77 53.64
CA PRO A 141 -11.33 14.79 54.69
C PRO A 141 -11.21 14.24 56.11
N GLN A 142 -11.37 12.94 56.32
CA GLN A 142 -11.39 12.29 57.63
C GLN A 142 -10.43 11.11 57.69
N PRO A 143 -9.73 10.86 58.81
CA PRO A 143 -8.98 9.64 59.01
C PRO A 143 -9.92 8.42 59.08
N GLY A 144 -9.42 7.24 58.69
CA GLY A 144 -10.22 6.01 58.65
C GLY A 144 -11.34 5.97 57.62
N PHE A 145 -11.30 6.86 56.63
CA PHE A 145 -12.34 7.00 55.60
C PHE A 145 -12.50 5.76 54.72
N PHE A 146 -11.42 5.09 54.41
CA PHE A 146 -11.40 3.95 53.47
C PHE A 146 -11.60 2.63 54.26
N THR A 147 -12.83 2.17 54.35
CA THR A 147 -13.16 0.83 54.87
C THR A 147 -12.93 -0.25 53.79
N ALA A 148 -12.87 -1.52 54.20
CA ALA A 148 -12.70 -2.63 53.27
C ALA A 148 -13.81 -2.71 52.19
N ASP A 149 -15.05 -2.43 52.58
CA ASP A 149 -16.18 -2.42 51.65
C ASP A 149 -16.11 -1.23 50.66
N GLU A 150 -15.65 -0.07 51.16
CA GLU A 150 -15.47 1.12 50.31
C GLU A 150 -14.35 0.93 49.32
N ILE A 151 -13.25 0.29 49.74
CA ILE A 151 -12.13 -0.03 48.82
C ILE A 151 -12.59 -0.93 47.70
N LYS A 152 -13.41 -1.96 47.95
CA LYS A 152 -13.94 -2.84 46.90
C LYS A 152 -14.74 -2.06 45.84
N LEU A 153 -15.63 -1.15 46.28
CA LEU A 153 -16.44 -0.33 45.38
C LEU A 153 -15.55 0.65 44.58
N LEU A 154 -14.50 1.17 45.18
CA LEU A 154 -13.53 2.04 44.49
C LEU A 154 -12.64 1.25 43.51
N GLU A 155 -12.32 0.00 43.80
CA GLU A 155 -11.64 -0.90 42.85
C GLU A 155 -12.51 -1.19 41.64
N GLU A 156 -13.81 -1.44 41.82
CA GLU A 156 -14.77 -1.55 40.72
C GLU A 156 -14.84 -0.23 39.91
N PHE A 157 -14.92 0.91 40.61
CA PHE A 157 -14.90 2.22 39.96
C PHE A 157 -13.62 2.44 39.10
N SER A 158 -12.44 2.12 39.65
CA SER A 158 -11.20 2.27 38.92
C SER A 158 -11.11 1.30 37.73
N ALA A 159 -11.66 0.09 37.86
CA ALA A 159 -11.75 -0.87 36.79
C ALA A 159 -12.69 -0.39 35.69
N ASP A 160 -13.85 0.17 36.04
CA ASP A 160 -14.78 0.75 35.05
C ASP A 160 -14.16 1.95 34.31
N VAL A 161 -13.43 2.83 35.00
CA VAL A 161 -12.69 3.93 34.37
C VAL A 161 -11.65 3.39 33.38
N ALA A 162 -10.86 2.39 33.77
CA ALA A 162 -9.84 1.78 32.91
C ALA A 162 -10.47 1.09 31.68
N LEU A 163 -11.59 0.38 31.87
CA LEU A 163 -12.37 -0.23 30.79
C LEU A 163 -12.90 0.82 29.81
N GLY A 164 -13.44 1.93 30.35
CA GLY A 164 -13.91 3.06 29.56
C GLY A 164 -12.80 3.68 28.71
N MET A 165 -11.61 3.86 29.29
CA MET A 165 -10.42 4.33 28.55
C MET A 165 -10.06 3.37 27.40
N ALA A 166 -9.97 2.07 27.69
CA ALA A 166 -9.66 1.06 26.68
C ALA A 166 -10.71 1.01 25.56
N PHE A 167 -11.98 1.19 25.90
CA PHE A 167 -13.09 1.26 24.94
C PHE A 167 -12.96 2.48 24.02
N VAL A 168 -12.68 3.66 24.58
CA VAL A 168 -12.47 4.89 23.80
C VAL A 168 -11.27 4.75 22.87
N ASP A 169 -10.14 4.24 23.36
CA ASP A 169 -8.94 4.04 22.56
C ASP A 169 -9.16 3.04 21.41
N LYS A 170 -9.81 1.89 21.71
CA LYS A 170 -10.17 0.90 20.68
C LYS A 170 -11.16 1.43 19.66
N SER A 171 -12.15 2.24 20.11
CA SER A 171 -13.11 2.86 19.21
C SER A 171 -12.44 3.86 18.25
N LYS A 172 -11.55 4.72 18.77
CA LYS A 172 -10.76 5.64 17.93
C LYS A 172 -9.87 4.90 16.94
N GLN A 173 -9.23 3.81 17.37
CA GLN A 173 -8.41 2.98 16.49
C GLN A 173 -9.25 2.30 15.42
N ALA A 174 -10.41 1.76 15.77
CA ALA A 174 -11.33 1.14 14.81
C ALA A 174 -11.84 2.17 13.78
N GLU A 175 -12.21 3.38 14.22
CA GLU A 175 -12.60 4.47 13.35
C GLU A 175 -11.46 4.89 12.42
N TYR A 176 -10.24 5.02 12.94
CA TYR A 176 -9.06 5.33 12.14
C TYR A 176 -8.84 4.27 11.05
N LEU A 177 -8.88 2.97 11.39
CA LEU A 177 -8.69 1.87 10.46
C LEU A 177 -9.84 1.72 9.46
N ALA A 178 -11.06 2.11 9.85
CA ALA A 178 -12.20 2.12 8.93
C ALA A 178 -12.03 3.09 7.75
N TYR A 179 -11.26 4.17 7.94
CA TYR A 179 -11.12 5.24 6.98
C TYR A 179 -9.71 5.50 6.47
N ASN A 180 -8.68 4.89 7.07
CA ASN A 180 -7.29 5.10 6.69
C ASN A 180 -6.54 3.77 6.46
N ASP A 181 -5.53 3.82 5.62
CA ASP A 181 -4.59 2.74 5.40
C ASP A 181 -3.52 2.72 6.49
N PRO A 182 -3.30 1.61 7.21
CA PRO A 182 -2.37 1.59 8.34
C PRO A 182 -0.89 1.68 7.94
N LEU A 183 -0.52 1.33 6.70
CA LEU A 183 0.87 1.38 6.24
C LEU A 183 1.31 2.79 5.86
N THR A 184 0.46 3.50 5.12
CA THR A 184 0.77 4.81 4.54
C THR A 184 0.18 5.97 5.34
N GLY A 185 -0.82 5.72 6.20
CA GLY A 185 -1.59 6.74 6.91
C GLY A 185 -2.56 7.53 6.02
N LEU A 186 -2.60 7.23 4.73
CA LEU A 186 -3.52 7.88 3.79
C LEU A 186 -4.95 7.42 4.01
N PRO A 187 -5.96 8.20 3.59
CA PRO A 187 -7.31 7.74 3.41
C PRO A 187 -7.36 6.42 2.64
N ASN A 188 -8.24 5.51 3.06
CA ASN A 188 -8.49 4.27 2.34
C ASN A 188 -9.55 4.44 1.24
N ARG A 189 -9.89 3.35 0.55
CA ARG A 189 -10.89 3.33 -0.54
C ARG A 189 -12.26 3.83 -0.09
N VAL A 190 -12.69 3.48 1.14
CA VAL A 190 -14.01 3.90 1.66
C VAL A 190 -14.07 5.42 1.75
N ARG A 191 -13.08 6.03 2.40
CA ARG A 191 -13.03 7.48 2.54
C ARG A 191 -12.82 8.19 1.20
N PHE A 192 -12.11 7.59 0.26
CA PHE A 192 -11.95 8.14 -1.08
C PHE A 192 -13.29 8.22 -1.82
N LEU A 193 -14.09 7.16 -1.80
CA LEU A 193 -15.42 7.15 -2.42
C LEU A 193 -16.38 8.16 -1.77
N GLU A 194 -16.35 8.30 -0.45
CA GLU A 194 -17.12 9.33 0.25
C GLU A 194 -16.75 10.74 -0.21
N ARG A 195 -15.46 11.03 -0.38
CA ARG A 195 -14.98 12.33 -0.88
C ARG A 195 -15.41 12.61 -2.31
N ILE A 196 -15.35 11.62 -3.21
CA ILE A 196 -15.88 11.74 -4.56
C ILE A 196 -17.36 12.10 -4.50
N ALA A 197 -18.14 11.41 -3.64
CA ALA A 197 -19.58 11.67 -3.49
C ALA A 197 -19.87 13.08 -2.98
N MET A 198 -19.09 13.57 -2.00
CA MET A 198 -19.20 14.95 -1.49
C MET A 198 -18.95 15.97 -2.60
N HIS A 199 -17.83 15.84 -3.32
CA HIS A 199 -17.51 16.75 -4.43
C HIS A 199 -18.58 16.72 -5.53
N ALA A 200 -19.09 15.54 -5.87
CA ALA A 200 -20.14 15.40 -6.89
C ALA A 200 -21.46 16.07 -6.44
N SER A 201 -21.77 16.08 -5.14
CA SER A 201 -22.98 16.70 -4.59
C SER A 201 -22.86 18.22 -4.41
N GLU A 202 -21.68 18.72 -4.09
CA GLU A 202 -21.44 20.15 -3.82
C GLU A 202 -21.25 20.98 -5.10
N MET A 203 -20.84 20.33 -6.19
CA MET A 203 -20.55 21.03 -7.44
C MET A 203 -21.82 21.38 -8.21
N HIS A 204 -22.23 22.66 -8.08
CA HIS A 204 -23.32 23.28 -8.86
C HIS A 204 -22.73 24.22 -9.92
N GLY A 205 -23.39 24.36 -11.07
CA GLY A 205 -23.05 25.41 -12.04
C GLY A 205 -21.89 25.11 -13.01
N GLY A 206 -21.59 23.83 -13.29
CA GLY A 206 -20.64 23.46 -14.36
C GLY A 206 -19.17 23.35 -13.91
N ALA A 207 -18.90 23.40 -12.63
CA ALA A 207 -17.56 23.12 -12.11
C ALA A 207 -17.20 21.64 -12.36
N GLN A 208 -15.94 21.40 -12.77
CA GLN A 208 -15.43 20.08 -13.09
C GLN A 208 -14.37 19.64 -12.08
N PHE A 209 -14.29 18.35 -11.84
CA PHE A 209 -13.19 17.70 -11.16
C PHE A 209 -12.89 16.35 -11.83
N GLY A 210 -11.69 15.83 -11.61
CA GLY A 210 -11.31 14.52 -12.09
C GLY A 210 -11.10 13.55 -10.95
N VAL A 211 -11.47 12.31 -11.18
CA VAL A 211 -11.07 11.16 -10.36
C VAL A 211 -9.94 10.46 -11.08
N MET A 212 -8.76 10.40 -10.46
CA MET A 212 -7.59 9.69 -10.97
C MET A 212 -7.37 8.43 -10.12
N VAL A 213 -7.21 7.31 -10.78
CA VAL A 213 -6.77 6.03 -10.19
C VAL A 213 -5.43 5.68 -10.81
N LEU A 214 -4.42 5.39 -10.00
CA LEU A 214 -3.11 4.96 -10.47
C LEU A 214 -2.68 3.65 -9.81
N ASP A 215 -1.90 2.85 -10.53
CA ASP A 215 -1.36 1.57 -10.09
C ASP A 215 0.14 1.52 -10.35
N LEU A 216 0.90 0.91 -9.44
CA LEU A 216 2.36 0.84 -9.55
C LEU A 216 2.78 -0.29 -10.47
N ASP A 217 3.53 0.05 -11.53
CA ASP A 217 4.02 -0.93 -12.49
C ASP A 217 4.95 -1.95 -11.82
N ARG A 218 4.66 -3.24 -12.04
CA ARG A 218 5.49 -4.36 -11.59
C ARG A 218 5.79 -4.37 -10.08
N PHE A 219 4.90 -3.83 -9.25
CA PHE A 219 5.10 -3.77 -7.80
C PHE A 219 5.35 -5.15 -7.18
N ARG A 220 4.67 -6.19 -7.69
CA ARG A 220 4.89 -7.57 -7.25
C ARG A 220 6.35 -8.01 -7.46
N SER A 221 6.97 -7.65 -8.57
CA SER A 221 8.38 -7.98 -8.86
C SER A 221 9.34 -7.35 -7.85
N ILE A 222 9.00 -6.18 -7.31
CA ILE A 222 9.79 -5.54 -6.25
C ILE A 222 9.75 -6.38 -4.97
N ASN A 223 8.55 -6.80 -4.56
CA ASN A 223 8.38 -7.68 -3.40
C ASN A 223 9.11 -9.02 -3.58
N ASP A 224 9.03 -9.60 -4.78
CA ASP A 224 9.67 -10.88 -5.09
C ASP A 224 11.20 -10.78 -5.12
N THR A 225 11.74 -9.62 -5.55
CA THR A 225 13.20 -9.42 -5.72
C THR A 225 13.86 -8.86 -4.45
N HIS A 226 13.23 -7.89 -3.79
CA HIS A 226 13.82 -7.12 -2.69
C HIS A 226 13.13 -7.36 -1.34
N GLY A 227 12.10 -8.19 -1.31
CA GLY A 227 11.33 -8.53 -0.11
C GLY A 227 10.23 -7.51 0.24
N PRO A 228 9.29 -7.93 1.11
CA PRO A 228 8.12 -7.11 1.48
C PRO A 228 8.47 -5.76 2.12
N ALA A 229 9.58 -5.69 2.87
CA ALA A 229 10.02 -4.45 3.52
C ALA A 229 10.37 -3.34 2.51
N ALA A 230 10.99 -3.71 1.36
CA ALA A 230 11.29 -2.78 0.28
C ALA A 230 9.99 -2.29 -0.40
N GLY A 231 9.01 -3.18 -0.58
CA GLY A 231 7.70 -2.80 -1.09
C GLY A 231 6.94 -1.85 -0.15
N ASP A 232 6.97 -2.10 1.15
CA ASP A 232 6.37 -1.22 2.15
C ASP A 232 7.00 0.18 2.12
N GLU A 233 8.33 0.27 1.98
CA GLU A 233 9.03 1.56 1.88
C GLU A 233 8.71 2.27 0.56
N ALA A 234 8.55 1.50 -0.53
CA ALA A 234 8.08 2.04 -1.80
C ALA A 234 6.70 2.68 -1.66
N LEU A 235 5.75 1.99 -1.05
CA LEU A 235 4.39 2.50 -0.83
C LEU A 235 4.38 3.76 0.04
N ARG A 236 5.17 3.79 1.13
CA ARG A 236 5.31 4.97 1.99
C ARG A 236 5.92 6.16 1.23
N THR A 237 6.93 5.90 0.41
CA THR A 237 7.61 6.94 -0.37
C THR A 237 6.70 7.50 -1.46
N VAL A 238 5.97 6.64 -2.18
CA VAL A 238 4.98 7.06 -3.19
C VAL A 238 3.89 7.89 -2.53
N ALA A 239 3.34 7.45 -1.38
CA ALA A 239 2.33 8.19 -0.64
C ALA A 239 2.79 9.62 -0.27
N LYS A 240 4.02 9.76 0.26
CA LYS A 240 4.62 11.06 0.58
C LYS A 240 4.79 11.95 -0.66
N ARG A 241 5.28 11.37 -1.77
CA ARG A 241 5.53 12.12 -3.02
C ARG A 241 4.22 12.55 -3.69
N LEU A 242 3.19 11.69 -3.71
CA LEU A 242 1.86 12.03 -4.22
C LEU A 242 1.26 13.20 -3.42
N HIS A 243 1.36 13.15 -2.09
CA HIS A 243 0.89 14.24 -1.24
C HIS A 243 1.64 15.55 -1.50
N ALA A 244 2.96 15.50 -1.69
CA ALA A 244 3.77 16.66 -2.02
C ALA A 244 3.49 17.20 -3.43
N ALA A 245 3.13 16.36 -4.39
CA ALA A 245 2.79 16.74 -5.77
C ALA A 245 1.40 17.41 -5.89
N THR A 246 0.57 17.36 -4.84
CA THR A 246 -0.79 17.92 -4.80
C THR A 246 -0.96 18.94 -3.64
N PRO A 247 -0.16 20.00 -3.56
CA PRO A 247 -0.22 20.96 -2.45
C PRO A 247 -1.55 21.71 -2.46
N GLY A 248 -2.20 21.76 -1.30
CA GLY A 248 -3.50 22.44 -1.12
C GLY A 248 -4.70 21.73 -1.71
N ALA A 249 -4.50 20.57 -2.34
CA ALA A 249 -5.58 19.68 -2.77
C ALA A 249 -5.94 18.68 -1.66
N GLU A 250 -7.01 17.92 -1.89
CA GLU A 250 -7.37 16.77 -1.06
C GLU A 250 -6.21 15.76 -1.01
N PRO A 251 -5.91 15.18 0.16
CA PRO A 251 -4.86 14.20 0.27
C PRO A 251 -5.15 12.97 -0.61
N PRO A 252 -4.11 12.38 -1.23
CA PRO A 252 -4.27 11.13 -1.96
C PRO A 252 -4.82 10.03 -1.06
N ALA A 253 -5.37 8.99 -1.64
CA ALA A 253 -5.88 7.81 -0.95
C ALA A 253 -5.15 6.55 -1.41
N ARG A 254 -4.96 5.58 -0.54
CA ARG A 254 -4.55 4.23 -0.94
C ARG A 254 -5.79 3.36 -1.08
N ILE A 255 -6.10 2.96 -2.30
CA ILE A 255 -7.37 2.31 -2.65
C ILE A 255 -7.24 0.80 -2.93
N GLY A 256 -6.01 0.30 -2.99
CA GLY A 256 -5.66 -1.09 -3.24
C GLY A 256 -4.31 -1.47 -2.65
N ALA A 257 -3.80 -2.65 -3.01
CA ALA A 257 -2.50 -3.13 -2.54
C ALA A 257 -1.34 -2.20 -2.98
N ASP A 258 -1.36 -1.82 -4.24
CA ASP A 258 -0.39 -0.96 -4.95
C ASP A 258 -1.08 0.18 -5.73
N ALA A 259 -2.37 0.40 -5.45
CA ALA A 259 -3.20 1.39 -6.13
C ALA A 259 -3.49 2.62 -5.26
N PHE A 260 -3.44 3.81 -5.88
CA PHE A 260 -3.73 5.09 -5.25
C PHE A 260 -4.82 5.85 -6.01
N GLY A 261 -5.59 6.63 -5.28
CA GLY A 261 -6.64 7.50 -5.81
C GLY A 261 -6.39 8.97 -5.49
N LEU A 262 -6.65 9.86 -6.43
CA LEU A 262 -6.52 11.30 -6.26
C LEU A 262 -7.75 12.02 -6.82
N LEU A 263 -8.11 13.14 -6.19
CA LEU A 263 -9.08 14.09 -6.72
C LEU A 263 -8.35 15.25 -7.38
N LEU A 264 -8.63 15.47 -8.66
CA LEU A 264 -8.09 16.58 -9.44
C LEU A 264 -9.12 17.72 -9.41
N THR A 265 -8.93 18.65 -8.47
CA THR A 265 -9.80 19.82 -8.32
C THR A 265 -9.28 21.00 -9.13
N GLY A 266 -10.17 21.96 -9.46
CA GLY A 266 -9.79 23.17 -10.19
C GLY A 266 -9.46 22.96 -11.67
N ILE A 267 -9.85 21.83 -12.25
CA ILE A 267 -9.73 21.56 -13.70
C ILE A 267 -11.01 22.01 -14.43
N ARG A 268 -10.86 22.41 -15.70
CA ARG A 268 -11.98 22.89 -16.54
C ARG A 268 -12.27 21.96 -17.71
N ASP A 269 -11.28 21.15 -18.12
CA ASP A 269 -11.37 20.27 -19.28
C ASP A 269 -10.37 19.11 -19.18
N GLY A 270 -10.44 18.21 -20.14
CA GLY A 270 -9.54 17.05 -20.22
C GLY A 270 -8.07 17.42 -20.42
N ALA A 271 -7.77 18.52 -21.12
CA ALA A 271 -6.39 18.96 -21.37
C ALA A 271 -5.71 19.41 -20.06
N GLN A 272 -6.43 20.15 -19.22
CA GLN A 272 -5.94 20.54 -17.89
C GLN A 272 -5.80 19.34 -16.96
N ALA A 273 -6.72 18.36 -17.05
CA ALA A 273 -6.59 17.10 -16.32
C ALA A 273 -5.33 16.35 -16.74
N ALA A 274 -5.06 16.22 -18.04
CA ALA A 274 -3.88 15.57 -18.57
C ALA A 274 -2.59 16.25 -18.09
N GLN A 275 -2.51 17.58 -18.16
CA GLN A 275 -1.35 18.36 -17.65
C GLN A 275 -1.13 18.15 -16.13
N ALA A 276 -2.21 18.12 -15.35
CA ALA A 276 -2.12 17.88 -13.91
C ALA A 276 -1.58 16.48 -13.62
N VAL A 277 -2.08 15.47 -14.33
CA VAL A 277 -1.63 14.08 -14.17
C VAL A 277 -0.18 13.90 -14.57
N GLU A 278 0.24 14.42 -15.73
CA GLU A 278 1.63 14.35 -16.20
C GLU A 278 2.59 14.97 -15.17
N ARG A 279 2.23 16.13 -14.62
CA ARG A 279 3.00 16.77 -13.55
C ARG A 279 3.07 15.90 -12.30
N ILE A 280 1.95 15.33 -11.85
CA ILE A 280 1.88 14.46 -10.66
C ILE A 280 2.76 13.22 -10.85
N LEU A 281 2.63 12.53 -11.98
CA LEU A 281 3.41 11.34 -12.30
C LEU A 281 4.91 11.67 -12.36
N THR A 282 5.29 12.74 -13.05
CA THR A 282 6.68 13.18 -13.15
C THR A 282 7.28 13.49 -11.78
N GLN A 283 6.59 14.28 -10.95
CA GLN A 283 7.08 14.64 -9.61
C GLN A 283 7.16 13.43 -8.67
N THR A 284 6.28 12.46 -8.84
CA THR A 284 6.23 11.29 -7.97
C THR A 284 7.30 10.25 -8.34
N PHE A 285 7.52 10.00 -9.63
CA PHE A 285 8.30 8.85 -10.11
C PHE A 285 9.66 9.23 -10.73
N ASN A 286 10.00 10.51 -10.89
CA ASN A 286 11.28 10.94 -11.48
C ASN A 286 12.52 10.48 -10.68
N ALA A 287 12.44 10.47 -9.36
CA ALA A 287 13.54 10.07 -8.51
C ALA A 287 13.42 8.59 -8.07
N PRO A 288 14.54 7.83 -8.01
CA PRO A 288 14.51 6.47 -7.51
C PRO A 288 14.01 6.40 -6.08
N ILE A 289 13.52 5.24 -5.68
CA ILE A 289 13.17 4.91 -4.31
C ILE A 289 14.37 4.22 -3.67
N THR A 290 14.79 4.71 -2.51
CA THR A 290 15.90 4.14 -1.73
C THR A 290 15.35 3.35 -0.56
N PHE A 291 15.96 2.20 -0.28
CA PHE A 291 15.66 1.34 0.86
C PHE A 291 16.99 0.78 1.42
N GLU A 292 16.95 0.05 2.53
CA GLU A 292 18.17 -0.41 3.24
C GLU A 292 19.09 -1.31 2.39
N GLY A 293 18.56 -1.93 1.32
CA GLY A 293 19.31 -2.81 0.40
C GLY A 293 19.70 -2.19 -0.95
N GLY A 294 19.39 -0.91 -1.20
CA GLY A 294 19.70 -0.29 -2.49
C GLY A 294 18.70 0.75 -2.97
N SER A 295 18.53 0.85 -4.27
CA SER A 295 17.54 1.74 -4.89
C SER A 295 16.99 1.14 -6.18
N PHE A 296 15.73 1.48 -6.51
CA PHE A 296 15.08 1.10 -7.75
C PHE A 296 14.20 2.22 -8.28
N ARG A 297 13.86 2.16 -9.56
CA ARG A 297 12.90 3.08 -10.18
C ARG A 297 11.54 2.41 -10.27
N LEU A 298 10.50 3.20 -10.01
CA LEU A 298 9.11 2.83 -10.21
C LEU A 298 8.50 3.69 -11.30
N SER A 299 7.53 3.13 -12.00
CA SER A 299 6.55 3.83 -12.84
C SER A 299 5.14 3.48 -12.38
N ALA A 300 4.17 4.15 -12.93
CA ALA A 300 2.76 3.86 -12.67
C ALA A 300 1.93 4.08 -13.93
N LYS A 301 0.81 3.37 -14.00
CA LYS A 301 -0.24 3.58 -14.98
C LYS A 301 -1.44 4.25 -14.33
N ALA A 302 -2.05 5.22 -15.00
CA ALA A 302 -3.17 5.95 -14.43
C ALA A 302 -4.36 6.02 -15.38
N GLY A 303 -5.57 6.04 -14.78
CA GLY A 303 -6.83 6.30 -15.47
C GLY A 303 -7.57 7.47 -14.85
N ILE A 304 -8.24 8.26 -15.65
CA ILE A 304 -8.92 9.49 -15.23
C ILE A 304 -10.35 9.48 -15.71
N ALA A 305 -11.30 9.76 -14.80
CA ALA A 305 -12.68 10.06 -15.14
C ALA A 305 -13.05 11.49 -14.71
N LEU A 306 -13.72 12.23 -15.58
CA LEU A 306 -14.10 13.63 -15.37
C LEU A 306 -15.57 13.74 -14.97
N HIS A 307 -15.87 14.46 -13.89
CA HIS A 307 -17.22 14.87 -13.55
C HIS A 307 -17.60 16.15 -14.30
N PRO A 308 -18.79 16.27 -14.84
CA PRO A 308 -19.87 15.28 -14.93
C PRO A 308 -19.86 14.42 -16.21
N ALA A 309 -18.88 14.66 -17.11
CA ALA A 309 -18.84 14.04 -18.43
C ALA A 309 -18.77 12.51 -18.39
N HIS A 310 -17.99 11.96 -17.47
CA HIS A 310 -17.75 10.52 -17.36
C HIS A 310 -18.46 9.89 -16.15
N GLY A 311 -19.42 10.59 -15.55
CA GLY A 311 -20.24 10.11 -14.45
C GLY A 311 -20.67 11.23 -13.51
N ARG A 312 -21.79 11.03 -12.83
CA ARG A 312 -22.35 12.01 -11.88
C ARG A 312 -22.35 11.51 -10.43
N ASP A 313 -22.04 10.26 -10.21
CA ASP A 313 -21.95 9.64 -8.91
C ASP A 313 -20.56 9.02 -8.69
N ALA A 314 -20.19 8.84 -7.42
CA ALA A 314 -18.88 8.36 -7.02
C ALA A 314 -18.55 6.98 -7.60
N GLY A 315 -19.51 6.05 -7.58
CA GLY A 315 -19.31 4.69 -8.06
C GLY A 315 -19.05 4.63 -9.57
N THR A 316 -19.78 5.43 -10.36
CA THR A 316 -19.59 5.52 -11.81
C THR A 316 -18.26 6.18 -12.16
N LEU A 317 -17.92 7.31 -11.53
CA LEU A 317 -16.64 7.99 -11.76
C LEU A 317 -15.45 7.09 -11.42
N PHE A 318 -15.52 6.41 -10.28
CA PHE A 318 -14.46 5.51 -9.85
C PHE A 318 -14.27 4.33 -10.82
N ARG A 319 -15.37 3.63 -11.18
CA ARG A 319 -15.30 2.53 -12.17
C ARG A 319 -14.75 2.97 -13.52
N ASN A 320 -15.13 4.14 -13.99
CA ASN A 320 -14.66 4.67 -15.27
C ASN A 320 -13.17 5.06 -15.22
N ALA A 321 -12.70 5.57 -14.08
CA ALA A 321 -11.26 5.80 -13.87
C ALA A 321 -10.47 4.47 -13.80
N GLU A 322 -11.02 3.43 -13.14
CA GLU A 322 -10.41 2.09 -13.11
C GLU A 322 -10.34 1.49 -14.52
N ALA A 323 -11.41 1.58 -15.32
CA ALA A 323 -11.41 1.09 -16.71
C ALA A 323 -10.34 1.80 -17.56
N ALA A 324 -10.24 3.12 -17.45
CA ALA A 324 -9.21 3.89 -18.14
C ALA A 324 -7.79 3.50 -17.69
N ARG A 325 -7.56 3.20 -16.39
CA ARG A 325 -6.27 2.72 -15.88
C ARG A 325 -5.92 1.34 -16.43
N GLU A 326 -6.88 0.42 -16.49
CA GLU A 326 -6.65 -0.91 -17.06
C GLU A 326 -6.27 -0.83 -18.54
N MET A 327 -6.96 0.01 -19.33
CA MET A 327 -6.59 0.28 -20.72
C MET A 327 -5.21 0.94 -20.86
N ALA A 328 -4.83 1.81 -19.90
CA ALA A 328 -3.49 2.40 -19.89
C ALA A 328 -2.39 1.36 -19.65
N THR A 329 -2.68 0.26 -18.92
CA THR A 329 -1.73 -0.84 -18.71
C THR A 329 -1.38 -1.54 -20.03
N ALA A 330 -2.36 -1.71 -20.92
CA ALA A 330 -2.17 -2.28 -22.27
C ALA A 330 -1.65 -1.25 -23.31
N SER A 331 -1.42 0.00 -22.90
CA SER A 331 -0.99 1.10 -23.77
C SER A 331 0.43 1.54 -23.43
N PRO A 332 1.22 2.07 -24.40
CA PRO A 332 2.49 2.73 -24.11
C PRO A 332 2.31 4.01 -23.28
N GLU A 333 1.11 4.61 -23.30
CA GLU A 333 0.84 5.87 -22.61
C GLU A 333 0.85 5.68 -21.07
N PRO A 334 1.39 6.63 -20.30
CA PRO A 334 1.43 6.54 -18.84
C PRO A 334 0.06 6.72 -18.19
N PHE A 335 -0.89 7.32 -18.90
CA PHE A 335 -2.27 7.48 -18.43
C PHE A 335 -3.25 7.60 -19.59
N LEU A 336 -4.52 7.28 -19.31
CA LEU A 336 -5.64 7.51 -20.23
C LEU A 336 -6.78 8.23 -19.53
N ILE A 337 -7.49 9.08 -20.29
CA ILE A 337 -8.77 9.65 -19.87
C ILE A 337 -9.87 8.75 -20.39
N TYR A 338 -10.84 8.41 -19.54
CA TYR A 338 -11.95 7.54 -19.89
C TYR A 338 -12.69 7.98 -21.17
N ALA A 339 -12.97 7.02 -22.02
CA ALA A 339 -13.84 7.17 -23.19
C ALA A 339 -14.98 6.14 -23.10
N GLN A 340 -16.12 6.45 -23.71
CA GLN A 340 -17.37 5.69 -23.50
C GLN A 340 -17.30 4.25 -24.05
N ASP A 341 -16.43 3.99 -25.00
CA ASP A 341 -16.16 2.70 -25.63
C ASP A 341 -15.18 1.81 -24.84
N MET A 342 -14.42 2.37 -23.90
CA MET A 342 -13.41 1.64 -23.12
C MET A 342 -13.97 0.42 -22.36
N HIS A 343 -15.19 0.48 -21.85
CA HIS A 343 -15.79 -0.69 -21.20
C HIS A 343 -16.04 -1.85 -22.17
N ALA A 344 -16.44 -1.54 -23.40
CA ALA A 344 -16.63 -2.56 -24.42
C ALA A 344 -15.27 -3.15 -24.86
N GLU A 345 -14.27 -2.30 -25.06
CA GLU A 345 -12.91 -2.70 -25.37
C GLU A 345 -12.29 -3.54 -24.28
N LEU A 346 -12.41 -3.13 -23.01
CA LEU A 346 -11.92 -3.88 -21.85
C LEU A 346 -12.62 -5.25 -21.72
N SER A 347 -13.93 -5.29 -21.93
CA SER A 347 -14.68 -6.56 -21.92
C SER A 347 -14.21 -7.50 -23.02
N LEU A 348 -13.96 -6.97 -24.21
CA LEU A 348 -13.42 -7.74 -25.34
C LEU A 348 -11.98 -8.22 -25.04
N TRP A 349 -11.16 -7.36 -24.45
CA TRP A 349 -9.79 -7.69 -24.05
C TRP A 349 -9.75 -8.85 -23.03
N LEU A 350 -10.53 -8.76 -21.95
CA LEU A 350 -10.65 -9.82 -20.92
C LEU A 350 -11.20 -11.14 -21.50
N ALA A 351 -12.19 -11.05 -22.37
CA ALA A 351 -12.72 -12.22 -23.08
C ALA A 351 -11.65 -12.87 -23.97
N THR A 352 -10.84 -12.03 -24.64
CA THR A 352 -9.75 -12.51 -25.51
C THR A 352 -8.61 -13.13 -24.69
N GLU A 353 -8.25 -12.55 -23.53
CA GLU A 353 -7.26 -13.14 -22.61
C GLU A 353 -7.64 -14.55 -22.17
N ASN A 354 -8.88 -14.74 -21.73
CA ASN A 354 -9.37 -16.05 -21.30
C ASN A 354 -9.33 -17.08 -22.43
N ARG A 355 -9.77 -16.68 -23.63
CA ARG A 355 -9.72 -17.55 -24.83
C ARG A 355 -8.28 -17.87 -25.24
N LEU A 356 -7.39 -16.89 -25.12
CA LEU A 356 -5.98 -17.03 -25.47
C LEU A 356 -5.28 -18.07 -24.58
N ARG A 357 -5.54 -18.05 -23.28
CA ARG A 357 -5.04 -19.04 -22.32
C ARG A 357 -5.49 -20.46 -22.71
N TYR A 358 -6.78 -20.61 -23.00
CA TYR A 358 -7.35 -21.87 -23.49
C TYR A 358 -6.73 -22.26 -24.86
N GLY A 359 -6.52 -21.30 -25.76
CA GLY A 359 -5.90 -21.52 -27.06
C GLY A 359 -4.47 -22.06 -26.98
N VAL A 360 -3.69 -21.63 -25.98
CA VAL A 360 -2.35 -22.18 -25.69
C VAL A 360 -2.44 -23.63 -25.25
N GLU A 361 -3.35 -23.95 -24.32
CA GLU A 361 -3.55 -25.30 -23.78
C GLU A 361 -4.02 -26.29 -24.87
N GLU A 362 -4.98 -25.87 -25.70
CA GLU A 362 -5.59 -26.68 -26.76
C GLU A 362 -4.83 -26.66 -28.10
N LYS A 363 -3.62 -26.05 -28.12
CA LYS A 363 -2.74 -26.02 -29.30
C LYS A 363 -3.39 -25.41 -30.56
N GLN A 364 -4.16 -24.34 -30.36
CA GLN A 364 -4.87 -23.65 -31.46
C GLN A 364 -3.96 -22.74 -32.30
N PHE A 365 -2.68 -22.68 -31.95
CA PHE A 365 -1.70 -21.88 -32.67
C PHE A 365 -1.09 -22.65 -33.86
N VAL A 366 -0.87 -21.92 -34.95
CA VAL A 366 -0.22 -22.41 -36.14
C VAL A 366 0.85 -21.42 -36.60
N VAL A 367 1.83 -21.91 -37.36
CA VAL A 367 2.89 -21.07 -37.92
C VAL A 367 2.65 -20.93 -39.43
N HIS A 368 2.57 -19.67 -39.88
CA HIS A 368 2.59 -19.32 -41.30
C HIS A 368 3.96 -18.79 -41.65
N TYR A 369 4.35 -18.99 -42.92
CA TYR A 369 5.65 -18.54 -43.43
C TYR A 369 5.45 -17.50 -44.48
N GLN A 370 6.04 -16.32 -44.30
CA GLN A 370 6.04 -15.23 -45.27
C GLN A 370 7.40 -15.21 -45.98
N PRO A 371 7.45 -15.39 -47.33
CA PRO A 371 8.72 -15.41 -48.03
C PRO A 371 9.36 -14.02 -48.09
N LYS A 372 10.70 -13.98 -47.85
CA LYS A 372 11.56 -12.84 -48.11
C LYS A 372 12.20 -13.02 -49.50
N VAL A 373 12.05 -12.03 -50.34
CA VAL A 373 12.53 -12.11 -51.73
C VAL A 373 13.57 -11.04 -52.01
N ASP A 374 14.58 -11.42 -52.80
CA ASP A 374 15.54 -10.46 -53.33
C ASP A 374 14.83 -9.49 -54.28
N ALA A 375 15.04 -8.20 -54.12
CA ALA A 375 14.31 -7.16 -54.85
C ALA A 375 14.61 -7.12 -56.34
N VAL A 376 15.81 -7.58 -56.75
CA VAL A 376 16.27 -7.58 -58.13
C VAL A 376 15.95 -8.89 -58.84
N THR A 377 16.36 -10.02 -58.22
CA THR A 377 16.24 -11.34 -58.83
C THR A 377 14.88 -11.99 -58.63
N ARG A 378 14.10 -11.51 -57.67
CA ARG A 378 12.81 -12.09 -57.22
C ARG A 378 12.95 -13.52 -56.66
N ALA A 379 14.16 -13.96 -56.39
CA ALA A 379 14.40 -15.24 -55.77
C ALA A 379 14.01 -15.21 -54.27
N ILE A 380 13.51 -16.31 -53.74
CA ILE A 380 13.25 -16.45 -52.29
C ILE A 380 14.60 -16.63 -51.59
N VAL A 381 14.96 -15.69 -50.74
CA VAL A 381 16.22 -15.68 -49.97
C VAL A 381 16.03 -16.05 -48.50
N GLY A 382 14.81 -15.97 -47.99
CA GLY A 382 14.47 -16.27 -46.62
C GLY A 382 12.96 -16.44 -46.44
N ALA A 383 12.55 -16.72 -45.23
CA ALA A 383 11.14 -16.60 -44.81
C ALA A 383 11.04 -16.16 -43.37
N GLU A 384 9.95 -15.53 -43.03
CA GLU A 384 9.61 -15.17 -41.65
C GLU A 384 8.50 -16.08 -41.11
N ALA A 385 8.71 -16.62 -39.93
CA ALA A 385 7.73 -17.46 -39.21
C ALA A 385 6.81 -16.58 -38.41
N LEU A 386 5.57 -16.51 -38.83
CA LEU A 386 4.54 -15.67 -38.25
C LEU A 386 3.53 -16.53 -37.48
N LEU A 387 3.41 -16.28 -36.19
CA LEU A 387 2.40 -16.93 -35.34
C LEU A 387 1.00 -16.55 -35.80
N ARG A 388 0.10 -17.51 -35.84
CA ARG A 388 -1.33 -17.32 -36.13
C ARG A 388 -2.14 -18.08 -35.11
N TRP A 389 -3.21 -17.48 -34.65
CA TRP A 389 -4.16 -18.13 -33.75
C TRP A 389 -5.43 -18.46 -34.52
N ASN A 390 -5.72 -19.75 -34.59
CA ASN A 390 -6.92 -20.27 -35.21
C ASN A 390 -7.96 -20.55 -34.13
N ASP A 391 -8.70 -19.49 -33.74
CA ASP A 391 -9.75 -19.56 -32.75
C ASP A 391 -10.97 -20.33 -33.32
N PRO A 392 -11.49 -21.37 -32.65
CA PRO A 392 -12.62 -22.15 -33.16
C PRO A 392 -13.91 -21.34 -33.40
N GLU A 393 -14.10 -20.28 -32.65
CA GLU A 393 -15.32 -19.43 -32.73
C GLU A 393 -15.16 -18.26 -33.69
N HIS A 394 -13.94 -17.68 -33.76
CA HIS A 394 -13.69 -16.43 -34.50
C HIS A 394 -12.81 -16.62 -35.72
N GLY A 395 -12.32 -17.84 -35.97
CA GLY A 395 -11.41 -18.13 -37.07
C GLY A 395 -10.00 -17.56 -36.82
N LEU A 396 -9.35 -17.11 -37.87
CA LEU A 396 -7.98 -16.60 -37.83
C LEU A 396 -7.93 -15.21 -37.19
N VAL A 397 -7.41 -15.13 -35.96
CA VAL A 397 -7.31 -13.89 -35.18
C VAL A 397 -6.08 -13.07 -35.61
N SER A 398 -6.21 -11.76 -35.68
CA SER A 398 -5.11 -10.84 -36.02
C SER A 398 -3.98 -10.88 -35.00
N THR A 399 -2.73 -10.96 -35.49
CA THR A 399 -1.54 -11.01 -34.63
C THR A 399 -1.43 -9.81 -33.68
N GLN A 400 -1.80 -8.61 -34.14
CA GLN A 400 -1.80 -7.40 -33.32
C GLN A 400 -2.72 -7.48 -32.10
N GLN A 401 -3.79 -8.27 -32.18
CA GLN A 401 -4.76 -8.40 -31.09
C GLN A 401 -4.30 -9.33 -29.97
N PHE A 402 -3.46 -10.32 -30.24
CA PHE A 402 -3.13 -11.32 -29.24
C PHE A 402 -1.66 -11.36 -28.81
N VAL A 403 -0.72 -10.86 -29.60
CA VAL A 403 0.71 -10.90 -29.22
C VAL A 403 0.98 -10.03 -27.99
N ALA A 404 0.40 -8.83 -27.91
CA ALA A 404 0.51 -7.97 -26.74
C ALA A 404 -0.02 -8.68 -25.48
N LEU A 405 -1.16 -9.35 -25.58
CA LEU A 405 -1.75 -10.16 -24.50
C LEU A 405 -0.87 -11.35 -24.09
N LEU A 406 -0.23 -12.05 -25.06
CA LEU A 406 0.73 -13.11 -24.75
C LEU A 406 1.93 -12.57 -23.96
N GLU A 407 2.40 -11.37 -24.30
CA GLU A 407 3.52 -10.71 -23.59
C GLU A 407 3.12 -10.30 -22.17
N GLU A 408 1.98 -9.65 -21.99
CA GLU A 408 1.48 -9.19 -20.68
C GLU A 408 1.18 -10.35 -19.72
N THR A 409 0.58 -11.42 -20.24
CA THR A 409 0.25 -12.62 -19.46
C THR A 409 1.43 -13.56 -19.25
N GLY A 410 2.56 -13.32 -19.93
CA GLY A 410 3.74 -14.19 -19.92
C GLY A 410 3.59 -15.47 -20.78
N LEU A 411 2.43 -15.71 -21.40
CA LEU A 411 2.18 -16.87 -22.27
C LEU A 411 3.05 -16.85 -23.54
N ILE A 412 3.64 -15.70 -23.88
CA ILE A 412 4.57 -15.56 -25.01
C ILE A 412 5.79 -16.49 -24.86
N VAL A 413 6.17 -16.88 -23.66
CA VAL A 413 7.30 -17.79 -23.43
C VAL A 413 7.00 -19.18 -23.98
N ASP A 414 5.87 -19.75 -23.59
CA ASP A 414 5.47 -21.08 -24.03
C ASP A 414 5.10 -21.09 -25.53
N THR A 415 4.43 -20.05 -25.98
CA THR A 415 4.05 -19.86 -27.38
C THR A 415 5.28 -19.67 -28.28
N GLY A 416 6.27 -18.89 -27.85
CA GLY A 416 7.51 -18.69 -28.59
C GLY A 416 8.34 -19.98 -28.69
N ARG A 417 8.38 -20.77 -27.60
CA ARG A 417 8.99 -22.10 -27.63
C ARG A 417 8.29 -23.02 -28.64
N PHE A 418 6.95 -23.00 -28.65
CA PHE A 418 6.17 -23.75 -29.65
C PHE A 418 6.54 -23.33 -31.08
N VAL A 419 6.62 -22.02 -31.38
CA VAL A 419 6.99 -21.52 -32.72
C VAL A 419 8.37 -22.04 -33.12
N LEU A 420 9.37 -21.94 -32.27
CA LEU A 420 10.73 -22.38 -32.54
C LEU A 420 10.78 -23.88 -32.83
N LEU A 421 10.17 -24.71 -32.00
CA LEU A 421 10.11 -26.16 -32.21
C LEU A 421 9.41 -26.50 -33.53
N ARG A 422 8.30 -25.84 -33.83
CA ARG A 422 7.52 -26.06 -35.05
C ARG A 422 8.31 -25.71 -36.31
N VAL A 423 9.02 -24.57 -36.28
CA VAL A 423 9.88 -24.14 -37.41
C VAL A 423 10.97 -25.18 -37.67
N LEU A 424 11.65 -25.67 -36.64
CA LEU A 424 12.69 -26.70 -36.79
C LEU A 424 12.14 -28.03 -37.31
N GLU A 425 10.96 -28.46 -36.83
CA GLU A 425 10.27 -29.63 -37.37
C GLU A 425 9.92 -29.47 -38.86
N ASP A 426 9.41 -28.33 -39.24
CA ASP A 426 9.04 -28.04 -40.64
C ASP A 426 10.28 -27.98 -41.56
N ILE A 427 11.39 -27.36 -41.12
CA ILE A 427 12.67 -27.39 -41.85
C ILE A 427 13.15 -28.84 -42.05
N ALA A 428 13.16 -29.65 -40.98
CA ALA A 428 13.58 -31.04 -41.03
C ALA A 428 12.69 -31.85 -42.01
N ARG A 429 11.37 -31.65 -41.94
CA ARG A 429 10.40 -32.27 -42.86
C ARG A 429 10.61 -31.86 -44.32
N TRP A 430 10.90 -30.60 -44.60
CA TRP A 430 11.18 -30.15 -45.98
C TRP A 430 12.48 -30.76 -46.52
N ARG A 431 13.54 -30.80 -45.70
CA ARG A 431 14.82 -31.44 -46.07
C ARG A 431 14.67 -32.94 -46.35
N SER A 432 13.85 -33.64 -45.53
CA SER A 432 13.58 -35.07 -45.74
C SER A 432 12.84 -35.36 -47.05
N LYS A 433 12.13 -34.36 -47.61
CA LYS A 433 11.49 -34.40 -48.94
C LYS A 433 12.39 -33.95 -50.07
N GLY A 434 13.70 -33.73 -49.83
CA GLY A 434 14.66 -33.27 -50.81
C GLY A 434 14.56 -31.77 -51.15
N LEU A 435 13.83 -31.00 -50.38
CA LEU A 435 13.75 -29.54 -50.54
C LEU A 435 14.90 -28.88 -49.79
N ALA A 436 15.38 -27.74 -50.35
CA ALA A 436 16.37 -26.87 -49.70
C ALA A 436 15.67 -25.60 -49.16
N PRO A 437 15.09 -25.67 -47.96
CA PRO A 437 14.43 -24.51 -47.40
C PRO A 437 15.43 -23.38 -47.14
N PRO A 438 15.04 -22.11 -47.39
CA PRO A 438 15.85 -20.97 -47.00
C PRO A 438 15.93 -20.87 -45.46
N ARG A 439 16.75 -19.95 -44.95
CA ARG A 439 16.76 -19.63 -43.53
C ARG A 439 15.42 -19.01 -43.10
N ILE A 440 14.95 -19.35 -41.90
CA ILE A 440 13.67 -18.90 -41.38
C ILE A 440 13.90 -18.06 -40.13
N ALA A 441 13.45 -16.83 -40.20
CA ALA A 441 13.49 -15.92 -39.08
C ALA A 441 12.29 -16.14 -38.13
N VAL A 442 12.55 -16.12 -36.83
CA VAL A 442 11.56 -16.26 -35.75
C VAL A 442 11.61 -15.00 -34.90
N ASN A 443 10.45 -14.39 -34.67
CA ASN A 443 10.31 -13.24 -33.77
C ASN A 443 10.50 -13.64 -32.32
N VAL A 444 11.32 -12.87 -31.59
CA VAL A 444 11.57 -13.03 -30.14
C VAL A 444 11.22 -11.76 -29.41
N SER A 445 10.30 -11.89 -28.44
CA SER A 445 9.85 -10.76 -27.66
C SER A 445 10.84 -10.33 -26.58
N ALA A 446 10.73 -9.06 -26.15
CA ALA A 446 11.49 -8.54 -25.04
C ALA A 446 11.28 -9.32 -23.72
N VAL A 447 10.09 -9.87 -23.52
CA VAL A 447 9.75 -10.68 -22.33
C VAL A 447 10.55 -11.99 -22.32
N GLN A 448 10.64 -12.67 -23.46
CA GLN A 448 11.44 -13.89 -23.63
C GLN A 448 12.93 -13.60 -23.43
N LEU A 449 13.46 -12.56 -24.07
CA LEU A 449 14.88 -12.21 -24.01
C LEU A 449 15.37 -11.87 -22.59
N ARG A 450 14.51 -11.25 -21.76
CA ARG A 450 14.84 -10.94 -20.36
C ARG A 450 14.84 -12.15 -19.42
N ARG A 451 14.23 -13.27 -19.83
CA ARG A 451 14.16 -14.46 -18.98
C ARG A 451 15.54 -15.12 -18.85
N SER A 452 15.98 -15.41 -17.64
CA SER A 452 17.31 -15.97 -17.33
C SER A 452 17.58 -17.34 -17.97
N GLY A 453 16.54 -18.14 -18.27
CA GLY A 453 16.64 -19.46 -18.92
C GLY A 453 16.55 -19.45 -20.44
N PHE A 454 16.18 -18.34 -21.08
CA PHE A 454 15.87 -18.28 -22.51
C PHE A 454 17.02 -18.75 -23.41
N PHE A 455 18.23 -18.30 -23.13
CA PHE A 455 19.40 -18.69 -23.90
C PHE A 455 19.67 -20.20 -23.81
N GLY A 456 19.58 -20.79 -22.63
CA GLY A 456 19.72 -22.24 -22.43
C GLY A 456 18.68 -23.03 -23.22
N GLU A 457 17.41 -22.64 -23.15
CA GLU A 457 16.32 -23.27 -23.89
C GLU A 457 16.53 -23.17 -25.42
N LEU A 458 16.91 -22.00 -25.93
CA LEU A 458 17.22 -21.79 -27.35
C LEU A 458 18.43 -22.63 -27.79
N SER A 459 19.49 -22.66 -26.98
CA SER A 459 20.70 -23.45 -27.22
C SER A 459 20.40 -24.95 -27.31
N ASP A 460 19.62 -25.48 -26.36
CA ASP A 460 19.25 -26.89 -26.34
C ASP A 460 18.43 -27.28 -27.57
N VAL A 461 17.44 -26.48 -27.91
CA VAL A 461 16.54 -26.73 -29.04
C VAL A 461 17.29 -26.65 -30.39
N VAL A 462 18.12 -25.61 -30.61
CA VAL A 462 18.90 -25.44 -31.82
C VAL A 462 19.98 -26.52 -31.96
N SER A 463 20.67 -26.86 -30.87
CA SER A 463 21.69 -27.92 -30.87
C SER A 463 21.09 -29.29 -31.20
N ALA A 464 19.94 -29.63 -30.61
CA ALA A 464 19.22 -30.88 -30.93
C ALA A 464 18.77 -30.97 -32.39
N ALA A 465 18.53 -29.82 -33.05
CA ALA A 465 18.15 -29.75 -34.47
C ALA A 465 19.34 -29.72 -35.47
N GLY A 466 20.57 -29.87 -34.98
CA GLY A 466 21.77 -29.88 -35.80
C GLY A 466 22.64 -28.61 -35.74
N GLY A 467 22.44 -27.78 -34.77
CA GLY A 467 23.25 -26.59 -34.48
C GLY A 467 23.23 -25.58 -35.63
N HIS A 468 24.42 -25.18 -36.11
CA HIS A 468 24.59 -24.20 -37.20
C HIS A 468 23.81 -24.51 -38.49
N ALA A 469 23.57 -25.79 -38.74
CA ALA A 469 22.78 -26.25 -39.89
C ALA A 469 21.24 -26.19 -39.64
N ALA A 470 20.77 -25.77 -38.48
CA ALA A 470 19.34 -25.72 -38.20
C ALA A 470 18.57 -24.85 -39.20
N GLY A 471 19.15 -23.74 -39.64
CA GLY A 471 18.55 -22.83 -40.61
C GLY A 471 17.54 -21.87 -40.05
N VAL A 472 17.69 -21.56 -38.75
CA VAL A 472 16.83 -20.61 -38.02
C VAL A 472 17.60 -19.33 -37.73
N ASP A 473 16.94 -18.19 -37.83
CA ASP A 473 17.39 -16.86 -37.40
C ASP A 473 16.42 -16.24 -36.43
N VAL A 474 16.84 -15.20 -35.70
CA VAL A 474 16.05 -14.51 -34.71
C VAL A 474 15.85 -13.05 -35.10
N GLU A 475 14.61 -12.58 -35.06
CA GLU A 475 14.23 -11.17 -35.22
C GLU A 475 13.81 -10.60 -33.87
N ILE A 476 14.33 -9.41 -33.51
CA ILE A 476 14.11 -8.74 -32.23
C ILE A 476 13.73 -7.30 -32.53
N THR A 477 12.70 -6.80 -31.89
CA THR A 477 12.28 -5.40 -32.04
C THR A 477 13.28 -4.43 -31.39
N GLU A 478 13.39 -3.22 -31.91
CA GLU A 478 14.23 -2.15 -31.36
C GLU A 478 13.97 -1.92 -29.88
N SER A 479 12.71 -1.91 -29.47
CA SER A 479 12.29 -1.70 -28.07
C SER A 479 12.81 -2.77 -27.10
N ALA A 480 13.02 -4.00 -27.58
CA ALA A 480 13.55 -5.10 -26.77
C ALA A 480 15.01 -4.88 -26.35
N LEU A 481 15.75 -4.08 -27.12
CA LEU A 481 17.18 -3.80 -26.91
C LEU A 481 17.44 -2.71 -25.86
N LEU A 482 16.47 -1.83 -25.59
CA LEU A 482 16.68 -0.63 -24.77
C LEU A 482 16.59 -0.85 -23.27
N SER A 483 16.07 -1.96 -22.78
CA SER A 483 15.76 -2.17 -21.36
C SER A 483 16.97 -2.52 -20.49
N ASP A 484 17.99 -3.20 -21.00
CA ASP A 484 19.30 -3.48 -20.37
C ASP A 484 20.31 -3.84 -21.45
N VAL A 485 20.98 -2.82 -21.96
CA VAL A 485 21.82 -2.93 -23.15
C VAL A 485 23.01 -3.87 -22.97
N ALA A 486 23.64 -3.88 -21.78
CA ALA A 486 24.85 -4.68 -21.54
C ALA A 486 24.52 -6.19 -21.47
N ASP A 487 23.54 -6.57 -20.70
CA ASP A 487 23.08 -7.96 -20.55
C ASP A 487 22.53 -8.50 -21.90
N THR A 488 21.78 -7.65 -22.62
CA THR A 488 21.22 -7.99 -23.92
C THR A 488 22.33 -8.26 -24.96
N ILE A 489 23.36 -7.41 -25.06
CA ILE A 489 24.49 -7.61 -25.98
C ILE A 489 25.19 -8.95 -25.71
N ASP A 490 25.43 -9.31 -24.48
CA ASP A 490 26.12 -10.55 -24.14
C ASP A 490 25.25 -11.78 -24.46
N LYS A 491 23.96 -11.75 -24.20
CA LYS A 491 23.00 -12.79 -24.62
C LYS A 491 22.95 -12.95 -26.13
N LEU A 492 22.94 -11.86 -26.88
CA LEU A 492 22.93 -11.89 -28.35
C LEU A 492 24.25 -12.48 -28.92
N LYS A 493 25.40 -12.17 -28.34
CA LYS A 493 26.67 -12.80 -28.73
C LYS A 493 26.66 -14.31 -28.51
N GLU A 494 26.07 -14.79 -27.45
CA GLU A 494 25.93 -16.21 -27.19
C GLU A 494 25.00 -16.89 -28.19
N ILE A 495 23.87 -16.29 -28.55
CA ILE A 495 22.96 -16.76 -29.60
C ILE A 495 23.72 -16.90 -30.93
N ARG A 496 24.55 -15.92 -31.27
CA ARG A 496 25.32 -15.93 -32.50
C ARG A 496 26.37 -17.07 -32.57
N LYS A 497 26.95 -17.47 -31.45
CA LYS A 497 27.84 -18.64 -31.38
C LYS A 497 27.16 -19.95 -31.77
N LEU A 498 25.83 -20.04 -31.67
CA LEU A 498 25.05 -21.19 -32.16
C LEU A 498 24.85 -21.19 -33.67
N GLY A 499 25.33 -20.15 -34.37
CA GLY A 499 25.12 -19.98 -35.81
C GLY A 499 23.76 -19.46 -36.22
N VAL A 500 23.05 -18.86 -35.25
CA VAL A 500 21.79 -18.14 -35.44
C VAL A 500 22.13 -16.70 -35.79
N GLU A 501 21.63 -16.18 -36.91
CA GLU A 501 21.74 -14.77 -37.26
C GLU A 501 20.67 -13.96 -36.50
N ILE A 502 20.98 -12.68 -36.26
CA ILE A 502 20.12 -11.78 -35.51
C ILE A 502 19.80 -10.58 -36.35
N ALA A 503 18.53 -10.33 -36.60
CA ALA A 503 18.03 -9.14 -37.28
C ALA A 503 17.26 -8.23 -36.30
N ILE A 504 17.28 -6.93 -36.54
CA ILE A 504 16.46 -5.96 -35.81
C ILE A 504 15.24 -5.65 -36.65
N ASP A 505 14.06 -5.83 -36.06
CA ASP A 505 12.79 -5.50 -36.68
C ASP A 505 12.23 -4.15 -36.16
N ASP A 506 11.31 -3.55 -36.89
CA ASP A 506 10.65 -2.26 -36.57
C ASP A 506 11.64 -1.10 -36.36
N PHE A 507 12.76 -1.12 -37.07
CA PHE A 507 13.80 -0.11 -36.89
C PHE A 507 13.32 1.30 -37.25
N GLY A 508 13.59 2.28 -36.33
CA GLY A 508 13.23 3.70 -36.52
C GLY A 508 11.92 4.11 -35.90
N THR A 509 11.21 3.21 -35.19
CA THR A 509 9.99 3.52 -34.43
C THR A 509 10.28 3.96 -32.99
N GLY A 510 11.55 3.83 -32.53
CA GLY A 510 12.00 4.17 -31.17
C GLY A 510 13.14 5.21 -31.14
N TYR A 511 13.65 5.48 -29.94
CA TYR A 511 14.77 6.40 -29.70
C TYR A 511 16.14 5.70 -29.84
N SER A 512 16.49 5.19 -30.99
CA SER A 512 17.80 4.54 -31.17
C SER A 512 18.95 5.55 -31.21
N SER A 513 19.85 5.44 -30.24
CA SER A 513 21.18 6.03 -30.38
C SER A 513 22.02 5.15 -31.31
N LEU A 514 22.39 5.66 -32.50
CA LEU A 514 23.30 5.01 -33.46
C LEU A 514 24.59 4.44 -32.81
N ASN A 515 24.94 4.97 -31.65
CA ASN A 515 26.12 4.52 -30.89
C ASN A 515 25.96 3.13 -30.25
N TYR A 516 24.72 2.69 -30.02
CA TYR A 516 24.44 1.34 -29.53
C TYR A 516 24.38 0.30 -30.63
N LEU A 517 23.83 0.68 -31.78
CA LEU A 517 23.75 -0.19 -32.94
C LEU A 517 25.12 -0.73 -33.40
N ALA A 518 26.15 0.13 -33.41
CA ALA A 518 27.51 -0.26 -33.74
C ALA A 518 28.12 -1.34 -32.82
N ARG A 519 27.50 -1.60 -31.67
CA ARG A 519 27.98 -2.59 -30.69
C ARG A 519 27.17 -3.89 -30.69
N LEU A 520 26.01 -3.89 -31.35
CA LEU A 520 25.14 -5.07 -31.42
C LEU A 520 25.70 -6.09 -32.43
N PRO A 521 25.65 -7.39 -32.09
CA PRO A 521 26.10 -8.46 -33.00
C PRO A 521 24.96 -8.84 -33.99
N VAL A 522 24.47 -7.88 -34.78
CA VAL A 522 23.40 -8.04 -35.77
C VAL A 522 23.96 -8.20 -37.16
N SER A 523 23.18 -8.82 -38.05
CA SER A 523 23.55 -9.11 -39.46
C SER A 523 22.95 -8.09 -40.42
#